data_43e38a12c77324c99df12278fee12b5d
#
_entry.id   43e38a12c77324c99df12278fee12b5d
#
_cell.length_a   1.000
_cell.length_b   1.000
_cell.length_c   1.000
_cell.angle_alpha   90.00
_cell.angle_beta   90.00
_cell.angle_gamma   90.00
#
_symmetry.space_group_name_H-M   'P 1'
#
loop_
_entity.id
_entity.type
_entity.pdbx_description
1 polymer ?
#
loop_
_entity_poly.entity_id
_entity_poly.type
_entity_poly.pdbx_seq_one_letter_code
_entity_poly.pdbx_strand_id
1 'polypeptide(L)'
;MGCLYKIQCPHCHQEFEWREGSGIEVDVLHCDKCGKELLTTDSFLEYCNIKCECGGYYDKEVPIICPNCHKEIDRPRPYILDAKEWH
;
A
#
# COMPACT_ATOMS: atom_id res chain seq x y z
N MET A 1 14.50 2.93 2.99
CA MET A 1 13.80 3.01 4.29
C MET A 1 12.33 3.29 4.08
N GLY A 2 11.50 2.67 4.86
CA GLY A 2 10.07 2.86 4.77
C GLY A 2 9.39 2.63 6.10
N CYS A 3 8.09 2.78 6.11
CA CYS A 3 7.27 2.58 7.30
C CYS A 3 6.22 1.50 7.05
N LEU A 4 6.02 0.66 8.04
CA LEU A 4 4.95 -0.32 8.06
C LEU A 4 3.93 0.12 9.09
N TYR A 5 2.70 0.36 8.65
CA TYR A 5 1.62 0.79 9.52
C TYR A 5 0.63 -0.35 9.72
N LYS A 6 0.16 -0.49 10.94
CA LYS A 6 -0.99 -1.35 11.23
C LYS A 6 -2.20 -0.43 11.36
N ILE A 7 -3.18 -0.62 10.51
CA ILE A 7 -4.32 0.29 10.38
C ILE A 7 -5.62 -0.48 10.55
N GLN A 8 -6.56 0.13 11.26
CA GLN A 8 -7.91 -0.40 11.35
C GLN A 8 -8.82 0.40 10.42
N CYS A 9 -9.46 -0.27 9.49
CA CYS A 9 -10.35 0.40 8.54
C CYS A 9 -11.56 0.99 9.28
N PRO A 10 -11.88 2.29 9.07
CA PRO A 10 -13.03 2.91 9.72
C PRO A 10 -14.38 2.45 9.15
N HIS A 11 -14.38 1.78 8.01
CA HIS A 11 -15.59 1.34 7.34
C HIS A 11 -15.98 -0.08 7.70
N CYS A 12 -15.03 -1.02 7.62
CA CYS A 12 -15.31 -2.43 7.88
C CYS A 12 -14.69 -2.95 9.18
N HIS A 13 -13.90 -2.11 9.86
CA HIS A 13 -13.21 -2.42 11.12
C HIS A 13 -12.17 -3.53 11.07
N GLN A 14 -11.79 -3.96 9.88
CA GLN A 14 -10.71 -4.92 9.71
C GLN A 14 -9.37 -4.27 9.91
N GLU A 15 -8.47 -4.96 10.59
CA GLU A 15 -7.10 -4.51 10.73
C GLU A 15 -6.28 -5.05 9.55
N PHE A 16 -5.39 -4.21 9.04
CA PHE A 16 -4.50 -4.60 7.96
C PHE A 16 -3.18 -3.86 8.08
N GLU A 17 -2.18 -4.36 7.39
CA GLU A 17 -0.88 -3.72 7.36
C GLU A 17 -0.69 -3.00 6.03
N TRP A 18 -0.10 -1.80 6.10
CA TRP A 18 0.19 -0.99 4.92
C TRP A 18 1.64 -0.56 4.96
N ARG A 19 2.39 -0.97 3.97
CA ARG A 19 3.82 -0.66 3.87
C ARG A 19 4.03 0.47 2.89
N GLU A 20 4.83 1.45 3.28
CA GLU A 20 5.15 2.59 2.44
C GLU A 20 6.67 2.77 2.34
N GLY A 21 7.11 3.46 1.29
CA GLY A 21 8.49 3.82 1.08
C GLY A 21 9.23 2.87 0.16
N SER A 22 10.55 2.87 0.25
CA SER A 22 11.40 2.00 -0.53
C SER A 22 12.51 1.42 0.34
N GLY A 23 12.83 0.16 0.11
CA GLY A 23 13.97 -0.49 0.69
C GLY A 23 15.24 -0.19 -0.13
N ILE A 24 16.33 -0.86 0.21
CA ILE A 24 17.60 -0.64 -0.47
C ILE A 24 17.53 -1.05 -1.94
N GLU A 25 16.88 -2.16 -2.23
CA GLU A 25 16.76 -2.69 -3.59
C GLU A 25 15.32 -2.98 -3.98
N VAL A 26 14.37 -2.53 -3.17
CA VAL A 26 12.96 -2.89 -3.35
C VAL A 26 12.10 -1.65 -3.20
N ASP A 27 11.18 -1.47 -4.13
CA ASP A 27 10.15 -0.45 -4.03
C ASP A 27 8.80 -1.10 -3.74
N VAL A 28 8.00 -0.41 -2.97
CA VAL A 28 6.65 -0.87 -2.62
C VAL A 28 5.64 -0.17 -3.52
N LEU A 29 4.87 -0.96 -4.23
CA LEU A 29 3.77 -0.46 -5.05
C LEU A 29 2.45 -0.98 -4.48
N HIS A 30 1.40 -0.24 -4.73
CA HIS A 30 0.05 -0.65 -4.33
C HIS A 30 -0.91 -0.49 -5.50
N CYS A 31 -1.87 -1.40 -5.60
CA CYS A 31 -2.91 -1.28 -6.60
C CYS A 31 -3.82 -0.09 -6.29
N ASP A 32 -4.14 0.70 -7.29
CA ASP A 32 -4.96 1.89 -7.14
C ASP A 32 -6.46 1.59 -6.96
N LYS A 33 -6.85 0.33 -7.08
CA LYS A 33 -8.24 -0.11 -6.85
C LYS A 33 -8.42 -0.94 -5.60
N CYS A 34 -7.64 -2.01 -5.44
CA CYS A 34 -7.81 -2.93 -4.33
C CYS A 34 -6.80 -2.75 -3.20
N GLY A 35 -5.77 -1.94 -3.43
CA GLY A 35 -4.74 -1.70 -2.42
C GLY A 35 -3.76 -2.84 -2.22
N LYS A 36 -3.75 -3.83 -3.09
CA LYS A 36 -2.82 -4.95 -2.98
C LYS A 36 -1.38 -4.49 -3.09
N GLU A 37 -0.52 -4.99 -2.21
CA GLU A 37 0.89 -4.64 -2.18
C GLU A 37 1.69 -5.46 -3.20
N LEU A 38 2.63 -4.80 -3.85
CA LEU A 38 3.59 -5.44 -4.73
C LEU A 38 4.99 -4.92 -4.42
N LEU A 39 5.91 -5.82 -4.15
CA LEU A 39 7.31 -5.48 -3.96
C LEU A 39 8.04 -5.70 -5.28
N THR A 40 8.78 -4.69 -5.72
CA THR A 40 9.48 -4.76 -6.99
C THR A 40 10.86 -4.12 -6.88
N THR A 41 11.75 -4.46 -7.81
CA THR A 41 13.06 -3.85 -7.90
C THR A 41 13.02 -2.61 -8.80
N ASP A 42 14.01 -1.74 -8.69
CA ASP A 42 14.05 -0.47 -9.42
C ASP A 42 13.84 -0.60 -10.92
N SER A 43 14.35 -1.67 -11.51
CA SER A 43 14.28 -1.86 -12.94
C SER A 43 12.87 -1.97 -13.49
N PHE A 44 11.92 -2.39 -12.66
CA PHE A 44 10.53 -2.49 -13.08
C PHE A 44 9.81 -1.15 -13.15
N LEU A 45 10.27 -0.17 -12.40
CA LEU A 45 9.64 1.14 -12.36
C LEU A 45 9.74 1.90 -13.67
N GLU A 46 10.78 1.61 -14.44
CA GLU A 46 10.98 2.23 -15.73
C GLU A 46 9.95 1.81 -16.78
N TYR A 47 9.34 0.67 -16.55
CA TYR A 47 8.41 0.09 -17.52
C TYR A 47 6.95 0.32 -17.22
N CYS A 48 6.65 0.96 -16.10
CA CYS A 48 5.31 1.46 -15.74
C CYS A 48 4.14 0.50 -15.96
N ASN A 49 3.02 0.80 -15.33
CA ASN A 49 1.72 0.17 -15.61
C ASN A 49 1.67 -1.34 -15.40
N ILE A 50 2.21 -1.80 -14.27
CA ILE A 50 2.02 -3.19 -13.87
C ILE A 50 0.56 -3.36 -13.48
N LYS A 51 -0.15 -4.20 -14.21
CA LYS A 51 -1.59 -4.40 -14.01
C LYS A 51 -1.87 -5.38 -12.89
N CYS A 52 -2.82 -5.02 -12.04
CA CYS A 52 -3.33 -5.89 -10.97
C CYS A 52 -4.44 -6.78 -11.50
N GLU A 53 -4.61 -7.94 -10.89
CA GLU A 53 -5.67 -8.88 -11.25
C GLU A 53 -7.08 -8.30 -11.14
N CYS A 54 -7.26 -7.31 -10.27
CA CYS A 54 -8.57 -6.65 -10.08
C CYS A 54 -8.89 -5.66 -11.19
N GLY A 55 -7.97 -5.39 -12.10
CA GLY A 55 -8.15 -4.42 -13.18
C GLY A 55 -7.53 -3.06 -12.92
N GLY A 56 -6.98 -2.83 -11.74
CA GLY A 56 -6.25 -1.61 -11.43
C GLY A 56 -4.77 -1.71 -11.83
N TYR A 57 -4.01 -0.68 -11.51
CA TYR A 57 -2.58 -0.63 -11.78
C TYR A 57 -1.81 -0.36 -10.50
N TYR A 58 -0.62 -0.93 -10.39
CA TYR A 58 0.27 -0.68 -9.26
C TYR A 58 0.97 0.67 -9.43
N ASP A 59 1.06 1.43 -8.34
CA ASP A 59 1.72 2.73 -8.34
C ASP A 59 2.37 2.96 -6.97
N LYS A 60 3.31 3.89 -6.92
CA LYS A 60 3.97 4.30 -5.68
C LYS A 60 3.11 5.24 -4.84
N GLU A 61 2.32 6.08 -5.50
CA GLU A 61 1.55 7.15 -4.85
C GLU A 61 0.09 6.81 -4.69
N VAL A 62 -0.19 5.58 -4.31
CA VAL A 62 -1.56 5.13 -4.09
C VAL A 62 -1.97 5.49 -2.66
N PRO A 63 -3.14 6.10 -2.45
CA PRO A 63 -3.66 6.33 -1.10
C PRO A 63 -3.94 5.00 -0.40
N ILE A 64 -4.04 5.05 0.93
CA ILE A 64 -4.31 3.85 1.70
C ILE A 64 -5.70 3.32 1.38
N ILE A 65 -5.77 2.09 0.92
CA ILE A 65 -7.01 1.43 0.54
C ILE A 65 -7.15 0.15 1.37
N CYS A 66 -8.28 -0.01 2.04
CA CYS A 66 -8.55 -1.22 2.80
C CYS A 66 -8.65 -2.42 1.85
N PRO A 67 -7.86 -3.49 2.08
CA PRO A 67 -7.89 -4.66 1.18
C PRO A 67 -9.17 -5.48 1.30
N ASN A 68 -9.97 -5.25 2.34
CA ASN A 68 -11.20 -5.98 2.56
C ASN A 68 -12.41 -5.31 1.90
N CYS A 69 -12.63 -4.03 2.18
CA CYS A 69 -13.80 -3.31 1.64
C CYS A 69 -13.45 -2.43 0.43
N HIS A 70 -12.18 -2.29 0.10
CA HIS A 70 -11.65 -1.51 -1.02
C HIS A 70 -12.00 -0.03 -0.97
N LYS A 71 -12.23 0.51 0.22
CA LYS A 71 -12.48 1.93 0.39
C LYS A 71 -11.21 2.67 0.73
N GLU A 72 -11.06 3.85 0.14
CA GLU A 72 -9.94 4.72 0.39
C GLU A 72 -10.04 5.36 1.76
N ILE A 73 -8.90 5.45 2.47
CA ILE A 73 -8.83 6.08 3.77
C ILE A 73 -8.10 7.40 3.63
N ASP A 74 -8.85 8.51 3.58
CA ASP A 74 -8.30 9.84 3.37
C ASP A 74 -7.42 10.33 4.52
N ARG A 75 -7.79 9.99 5.74
CA ARG A 75 -7.07 10.43 6.94
C ARG A 75 -6.74 9.22 7.80
N PRO A 76 -5.66 8.51 7.48
CA PRO A 76 -5.33 7.29 8.19
C PRO A 76 -4.83 7.48 9.61
N ARG A 77 -4.31 8.67 9.97
CA ARG A 77 -3.70 8.89 11.28
C ARG A 77 -4.53 8.42 12.47
N PRO A 78 -5.82 8.76 12.59
CA PRO A 78 -6.61 8.30 13.74
C PRO A 78 -6.81 6.80 13.79
N TYR A 79 -6.57 6.12 12.69
CA TYR A 79 -6.80 4.68 12.55
C TYR A 79 -5.52 3.87 12.56
N ILE A 80 -4.36 4.52 12.65
CA ILE A 80 -3.08 3.83 12.75
C ILE A 80 -2.92 3.30 14.17
N LEU A 81 -2.84 1.97 14.28
CA LEU A 81 -2.68 1.29 15.56
C LEU A 81 -1.22 1.14 15.96
N ASP A 82 -0.34 0.99 14.97
CA ASP A 82 1.08 0.82 15.20
C ASP A 82 1.85 1.26 13.95
N ALA A 83 3.10 1.64 14.13
CA ALA A 83 3.97 2.04 13.04
C ALA A 83 5.38 1.54 13.31
N LYS A 84 6.01 0.93 12.31
CA LYS A 84 7.36 0.39 12.40
C LYS A 84 8.16 0.76 11.18
N GLU A 85 9.47 0.87 11.33
CA GLU A 85 10.38 1.03 10.21
C GLU A 85 10.70 -0.35 9.61
N TRP A 86 10.91 -0.38 8.31
CA TRP A 86 11.36 -1.57 7.62
C TRP A 86 12.46 -1.22 6.62
N HIS A 87 13.25 -2.21 6.25
CA HIS A 87 14.38 -2.04 5.32
C HIS A 87 14.27 -2.93 4.11
#